data_f9f06ae7a05b4f9dafc0fc05b1a795da
#
_entry.id   f9f06ae7a05b4f9dafc0fc05b1a795da
#
_cell.length_a   1.000
_cell.length_b   1.000
_cell.length_c   1.000
_cell.angle_alpha   90.00
_cell.angle_beta   90.00
_cell.angle_gamma   90.00
#
_symmetry.space_group_name_H-M   'P 1'
#
loop_
_entity.id
_entity.type
_entity.pdbx_description
1 polymer ?
#
loop_
_entity_poly.entity_id
_entity_poly.type
_entity_poly.pdbx_seq_one_letter_code
_entity_poly.pdbx_strand_id
1 'polypeptide(L)'
;MKLLIASDIHGALPAAERVVQLFEEHKCDLLCLLGDLLNYGPRNGVPQGLDAPGIANLLNQHAGHIIAVRGNCDSEVDQMLLRFPIMADYALIADGTHRIILTHGHIYNEEKMPALEGIDFFFYGHTHLPHIVPAAEGRPLICNTGSPTFPKGGNEPTVALYEDGKVSLLKI
;
A
#
# COMPACT_ATOMS: atom_id res chain seq x y z
N MET A 1 -9.90 -11.85 8.55
CA MET A 1 -9.84 -10.43 8.15
C MET A 1 -9.47 -10.32 6.68
N LYS A 2 -10.05 -9.35 5.97
CA LYS A 2 -9.79 -9.11 4.56
C LYS A 2 -9.24 -7.71 4.35
N LEU A 3 -8.05 -7.58 3.74
CA LEU A 3 -7.37 -6.32 3.52
C LEU A 3 -7.14 -6.11 2.02
N LEU A 4 -7.47 -4.92 1.49
CA LEU A 4 -6.91 -4.47 0.23
C LEU A 4 -5.68 -3.61 0.53
N ILE A 5 -4.56 -3.90 -0.13
CA ILE A 5 -3.27 -3.28 0.16
C ILE A 5 -2.74 -2.67 -1.13
N ALA A 6 -2.57 -1.35 -1.16
CA ALA A 6 -2.10 -0.58 -2.31
C ALA A 6 -0.95 0.34 -1.92
N SER A 7 -0.06 0.63 -2.85
CA SER A 7 1.08 1.54 -2.70
C SER A 7 1.29 2.35 -3.97
N ASP A 8 1.98 3.48 -3.87
CA ASP A 8 2.51 4.19 -5.03
C ASP A 8 1.41 4.66 -6.02
N ILE A 9 0.35 5.31 -5.47
CA ILE A 9 -0.73 5.94 -6.23
C ILE A 9 -0.23 7.19 -6.95
N HIS A 10 0.71 7.91 -6.35
CA HIS A 10 1.42 9.03 -6.96
C HIS A 10 0.55 10.11 -7.59
N GLY A 11 -0.55 10.46 -6.94
CA GLY A 11 -1.39 11.58 -7.38
C GLY A 11 -2.35 11.27 -8.52
N ALA A 12 -2.41 10.04 -9.03
CA ALA A 12 -3.31 9.64 -10.11
C ALA A 12 -4.71 9.35 -9.58
N LEU A 13 -5.65 10.28 -9.74
CA LEU A 13 -7.04 10.10 -9.29
C LEU A 13 -7.70 8.85 -9.90
N PRO A 14 -7.58 8.54 -11.20
CA PRO A 14 -8.19 7.32 -11.75
C PRO A 14 -7.67 6.03 -11.10
N ALA A 15 -6.38 5.99 -10.72
CA ALA A 15 -5.81 4.85 -10.01
C ALA A 15 -6.37 4.73 -8.58
N ALA A 16 -6.51 5.86 -7.87
CA ALA A 16 -7.13 5.90 -6.55
C ALA A 16 -8.59 5.45 -6.59
N GLU A 17 -9.36 5.91 -7.57
CA GLU A 17 -10.76 5.51 -7.79
C GLU A 17 -10.87 3.99 -7.99
N ARG A 18 -9.98 3.41 -8.81
CA ARG A 18 -9.98 1.96 -9.04
C ARG A 18 -9.59 1.18 -7.79
N VAL A 19 -8.63 1.68 -6.99
CA VAL A 19 -8.25 1.07 -5.69
C VAL A 19 -9.46 1.08 -4.73
N VAL A 20 -10.17 2.20 -4.60
CA VAL A 20 -11.36 2.29 -3.74
C VAL A 20 -12.48 1.40 -4.25
N GLN A 21 -12.71 1.36 -5.57
CA GLN A 21 -13.69 0.46 -6.17
C GLN A 21 -13.40 -1.01 -5.83
N LEU A 22 -12.15 -1.47 -5.93
CA LEU A 22 -11.75 -2.84 -5.54
C LEU A 22 -11.95 -3.09 -4.04
N PHE A 23 -11.64 -2.12 -3.19
CA PHE A 23 -11.90 -2.21 -1.76
C PHE A 23 -13.37 -2.51 -1.46
N GLU A 24 -14.28 -1.82 -2.15
CA GLU A 24 -15.73 -1.99 -2.02
C GLU A 24 -16.22 -3.30 -2.66
N GLU A 25 -15.79 -3.61 -3.89
CA GLU A 25 -16.16 -4.83 -4.63
C GLU A 25 -15.79 -6.11 -3.85
N HIS A 26 -14.58 -6.13 -3.27
CA HIS A 26 -14.10 -7.25 -2.47
C HIS A 26 -14.64 -7.26 -1.04
N LYS A 27 -15.36 -6.20 -0.62
CA LYS A 27 -15.88 -6.04 0.75
C LYS A 27 -14.78 -6.21 1.80
N CYS A 28 -13.66 -5.51 1.59
CA CYS A 28 -12.54 -5.59 2.51
C CYS A 28 -12.85 -4.86 3.83
N ASP A 29 -12.32 -5.36 4.93
CA ASP A 29 -12.46 -4.76 6.25
C ASP A 29 -11.65 -3.47 6.37
N LEU A 30 -10.44 -3.47 5.79
CA LEU A 30 -9.53 -2.31 5.78
C LEU A 30 -8.89 -2.10 4.41
N LEU A 31 -8.68 -0.84 4.07
CA LEU A 31 -7.83 -0.38 2.98
C LEU A 31 -6.46 0.03 3.57
N CYS A 32 -5.43 -0.71 3.20
CA CYS A 32 -4.06 -0.46 3.66
C CYS A 32 -3.28 0.28 2.57
N LEU A 33 -2.81 1.51 2.87
CA LEU A 33 -2.09 2.35 1.94
C LEU A 33 -0.63 2.45 2.35
N LEU A 34 0.27 1.95 1.50
CA LEU A 34 1.68 1.83 1.84
C LEU A 34 2.52 3.06 1.47
N GLY A 35 1.88 4.23 1.27
CA GLY A 35 2.57 5.49 1.01
C GLY A 35 2.67 5.88 -0.47
N ASP A 36 3.31 7.04 -0.70
CA ASP A 36 3.40 7.73 -1.99
C ASP A 36 2.01 7.96 -2.61
N LEU A 37 1.14 8.64 -1.84
CA LEU A 37 -0.27 8.76 -2.16
C LEU A 37 -0.58 9.93 -3.08
N LEU A 38 -0.23 11.16 -2.69
CA LEU A 38 -0.66 12.39 -3.35
C LEU A 38 0.39 12.97 -4.30
N ASN A 39 1.67 12.76 -4.00
CA ASN A 39 2.78 13.32 -4.76
C ASN A 39 3.34 12.31 -5.75
N TYR A 40 3.45 12.70 -7.03
CA TYR A 40 3.95 11.82 -8.09
C TYR A 40 5.46 11.53 -8.01
N GLY A 41 6.22 12.36 -7.26
CA GLY A 41 7.67 12.25 -7.14
C GLY A 41 8.41 12.66 -8.43
N PRO A 42 9.60 13.29 -8.31
CA PRO A 42 10.29 13.88 -9.47
C PRO A 42 10.84 12.84 -10.47
N ARG A 43 10.95 11.58 -10.07
CA ARG A 43 11.51 10.51 -10.92
C ARG A 43 10.49 9.80 -11.80
N ASN A 44 9.20 9.90 -11.49
CA ASN A 44 8.15 9.11 -12.17
C ASN A 44 7.49 9.88 -13.34
N GLY A 45 7.67 11.21 -13.41
CA GLY A 45 6.91 12.06 -14.30
C GLY A 45 5.50 12.35 -13.78
N VAL A 46 4.74 13.14 -14.52
CA VAL A 46 3.37 13.52 -14.16
C VAL A 46 2.40 12.43 -14.58
N PRO A 47 1.60 11.84 -13.68
CA PRO A 47 0.64 10.82 -14.05
C PRO A 47 -0.54 11.41 -14.82
N GLN A 48 -1.20 10.58 -15.60
CA GLN A 48 -2.49 10.95 -16.19
C GLN A 48 -3.52 11.09 -15.06
N GLY A 49 -4.31 12.19 -15.11
CA GLY A 49 -5.31 12.47 -14.09
C GLY A 49 -4.72 12.87 -12.73
N LEU A 50 -3.58 13.58 -12.72
CA LEU A 50 -3.01 14.14 -11.49
C LEU A 50 -4.02 15.06 -10.80
N ASP A 51 -4.50 14.64 -9.62
CA ASP A 51 -5.45 15.40 -8.79
C ASP A 51 -5.31 15.00 -7.31
N ALA A 52 -4.32 15.56 -6.63
CA ALA A 52 -4.09 15.29 -5.21
C ALA A 52 -5.28 15.71 -4.30
N PRO A 53 -5.94 16.87 -4.50
CA PRO A 53 -7.17 17.21 -3.77
C PRO A 53 -8.31 16.23 -4.01
N GLY A 54 -8.51 15.77 -5.25
CA GLY A 54 -9.52 14.77 -5.59
C GLY A 54 -9.29 13.46 -4.86
N ILE A 55 -8.03 12.97 -4.83
CA ILE A 55 -7.66 11.76 -4.07
C ILE A 55 -7.91 11.94 -2.57
N ALA A 56 -7.50 13.08 -2.00
CA ALA A 56 -7.73 13.35 -0.58
C ALA A 56 -9.23 13.34 -0.25
N ASN A 57 -10.06 13.96 -1.08
CA ASN A 57 -11.51 13.94 -0.91
C ASN A 57 -12.09 12.53 -0.98
N LEU A 58 -11.64 11.72 -1.94
CA LEU A 58 -12.06 10.33 -2.11
C LEU A 58 -11.68 9.48 -0.90
N LEU A 59 -10.40 9.46 -0.51
CA LEU A 59 -9.90 8.64 0.58
C LEU A 59 -10.48 9.06 1.94
N ASN A 60 -10.72 10.35 2.17
CA ASN A 60 -11.30 10.85 3.39
C ASN A 60 -12.74 10.36 3.66
N GLN A 61 -13.46 9.90 2.64
CA GLN A 61 -14.77 9.26 2.82
C GLN A 61 -14.64 7.89 3.48
N HIS A 62 -13.48 7.25 3.37
CA HIS A 62 -13.16 5.93 3.92
C HIS A 62 -12.20 6.01 5.13
N ALA A 63 -11.94 7.19 5.68
CA ALA A 63 -10.92 7.41 6.71
C ALA A 63 -10.97 6.45 7.90
N GLY A 64 -12.18 6.02 8.31
CA GLY A 64 -12.38 5.05 9.40
C GLY A 64 -11.97 3.61 9.06
N HIS A 65 -11.72 3.31 7.79
CA HIS A 65 -11.31 1.99 7.31
C HIS A 65 -9.91 1.99 6.70
N ILE A 66 -9.14 3.09 6.86
CA ILE A 66 -7.80 3.21 6.28
C ILE A 66 -6.73 3.07 7.35
N ILE A 67 -5.74 2.22 7.08
CA ILE A 67 -4.44 2.21 7.74
C ILE A 67 -3.41 2.62 6.70
N ALA A 68 -2.59 3.64 7.01
CA ALA A 68 -1.57 4.10 6.08
C ALA A 68 -0.20 4.24 6.74
N VAL A 69 0.84 4.10 5.93
CA VAL A 69 2.22 4.34 6.31
C VAL A 69 2.86 5.35 5.36
N ARG A 70 3.98 5.94 5.77
CA ARG A 70 4.68 6.98 5.03
C ARG A 70 5.49 6.42 3.87
N GLY A 71 5.26 6.97 2.67
CA GLY A 71 6.18 6.85 1.55
C GLY A 71 7.26 7.92 1.55
N ASN A 72 8.21 7.80 0.61
CA ASN A 72 9.29 8.80 0.50
C ASN A 72 8.84 10.11 -0.17
N CYS A 73 7.70 10.12 -0.85
CA CYS A 73 7.12 11.31 -1.43
C CYS A 73 6.06 11.97 -0.54
N ASP A 74 5.62 11.30 0.52
CA ASP A 74 4.62 11.85 1.44
C ASP A 74 5.25 12.85 2.41
N SER A 75 4.53 13.93 2.67
CA SER A 75 4.97 15.06 3.49
C SER A 75 3.92 15.46 4.53
N GLU A 76 4.32 16.34 5.45
CA GLU A 76 3.40 16.95 6.40
C GLU A 76 2.28 17.75 5.70
N VAL A 77 2.52 18.26 4.50
CA VAL A 77 1.49 18.95 3.70
C VAL A 77 0.44 17.97 3.23
N ASP A 78 0.85 16.78 2.81
CA ASP A 78 -0.11 15.71 2.42
C ASP A 78 -0.95 15.26 3.63
N GLN A 79 -0.32 15.12 4.81
CA GLN A 79 -1.04 14.83 6.05
C GLN A 79 -2.11 15.88 6.39
N MET A 80 -1.91 17.16 6.04
CA MET A 80 -2.91 18.20 6.29
C MET A 80 -4.20 18.01 5.47
N LEU A 81 -4.13 17.32 4.34
CA LEU A 81 -5.27 17.03 3.47
C LEU A 81 -6.02 15.75 3.86
N LEU A 82 -5.35 14.82 4.54
CA LEU A 82 -5.86 13.49 4.88
C LEU A 82 -6.31 13.40 6.34
N ARG A 83 -7.50 12.84 6.58
CA ARG A 83 -8.11 12.72 7.93
C ARG A 83 -7.60 11.50 8.72
N PHE A 84 -6.80 10.66 8.12
CA PHE A 84 -6.16 9.50 8.73
C PHE A 84 -4.65 9.70 8.79
N PRO A 85 -3.94 9.11 9.79
CA PRO A 85 -2.48 9.23 9.88
C PRO A 85 -1.77 8.57 8.71
N ILE A 86 -0.74 9.25 8.15
CA ILE A 86 0.09 8.72 7.06
C ILE A 86 1.59 8.75 7.36
N MET A 87 2.02 9.24 8.53
CA MET A 87 3.42 9.56 8.79
C MET A 87 4.20 8.48 9.57
N ALA A 88 3.61 7.29 9.77
CA ALA A 88 4.30 6.17 10.42
C ALA A 88 5.21 5.42 9.44
N ASP A 89 6.41 5.02 9.86
CA ASP A 89 7.35 4.27 9.02
C ASP A 89 6.86 2.84 8.74
N TYR A 90 6.07 2.29 9.64
CA TYR A 90 5.40 0.99 9.50
C TYR A 90 4.13 0.92 10.34
N ALA A 91 3.27 -0.03 10.02
CA ALA A 91 2.13 -0.41 10.84
C ALA A 91 2.13 -1.93 11.08
N LEU A 92 1.67 -2.34 12.26
CA LEU A 92 1.49 -3.74 12.64
C LEU A 92 0.00 -4.02 12.79
N ILE A 93 -0.50 -5.01 12.06
CA ILE A 93 -1.86 -5.52 12.16
C ILE A 93 -1.81 -6.92 12.76
N ALA A 94 -2.71 -7.21 13.71
CA ALA A 94 -2.95 -8.55 14.22
C ALA A 94 -4.28 -9.09 13.68
N ASP A 95 -4.23 -10.23 12.98
CA ASP A 95 -5.40 -10.96 12.48
C ASP A 95 -5.40 -12.39 13.06
N GLY A 96 -6.11 -12.57 14.16
CA GLY A 96 -6.06 -13.80 14.93
C GLY A 96 -4.64 -14.07 15.44
N THR A 97 -4.02 -15.15 14.95
CA THR A 97 -2.62 -15.49 15.26
C THR A 97 -1.62 -14.86 14.30
N HIS A 98 -2.08 -14.26 13.20
CA HIS A 98 -1.19 -13.67 12.20
C HIS A 98 -0.77 -12.25 12.57
N ARG A 99 0.51 -11.96 12.37
CA ARG A 99 1.09 -10.62 12.51
C ARG A 99 1.55 -10.12 11.15
N ILE A 100 0.99 -8.98 10.72
CA ILE A 100 1.16 -8.41 9.40
C ILE A 100 1.88 -7.07 9.54
N ILE A 101 3.02 -6.91 8.89
CA ILE A 101 3.74 -5.64 8.77
C ILE A 101 3.39 -4.98 7.44
N LEU A 102 3.07 -3.70 7.53
CA LEU A 102 2.89 -2.80 6.40
C LEU A 102 3.99 -1.74 6.43
N THR A 103 4.69 -1.53 5.34
CA THR A 103 5.70 -0.47 5.18
C THR A 103 5.74 -0.01 3.73
N HIS A 104 6.34 1.16 3.46
CA HIS A 104 6.49 1.59 2.09
C HIS A 104 7.59 0.84 1.32
N GLY A 105 8.72 0.59 1.94
CA GLY A 105 9.86 -0.09 1.28
C GLY A 105 11.15 0.74 1.22
N HIS A 106 11.08 2.06 1.40
CA HIS A 106 12.27 2.93 1.34
C HIS A 106 13.14 2.90 2.62
N ILE A 107 12.55 2.56 3.77
CA ILE A 107 13.25 2.40 5.05
C ILE A 107 13.40 0.90 5.38
N TYR A 108 12.29 0.17 5.36
CA TYR A 108 12.21 -1.26 5.59
C TYR A 108 11.71 -1.97 4.34
N ASN A 109 12.38 -3.03 3.92
CA ASN A 109 12.07 -3.84 2.75
C ASN A 109 12.51 -5.30 3.00
N GLU A 110 12.45 -6.15 2.00
CA GLU A 110 12.81 -7.58 2.12
C GLU A 110 14.28 -7.84 2.50
N GLU A 111 15.19 -6.90 2.22
CA GLU A 111 16.61 -6.99 2.58
C GLU A 111 16.88 -6.39 3.96
N LYS A 112 16.06 -5.46 4.40
CA LYS A 112 16.18 -4.76 5.67
C LYS A 112 14.84 -4.71 6.38
N MET A 113 14.45 -5.79 7.02
CA MET A 113 13.23 -5.85 7.83
C MET A 113 13.40 -5.16 9.18
N PRO A 114 12.33 -4.64 9.79
CA PRO A 114 12.38 -4.18 11.18
C PRO A 114 12.68 -5.36 12.11
N ALA A 115 13.37 -5.09 13.21
CA ALA A 115 13.74 -6.11 14.22
C ALA A 115 12.52 -6.51 15.07
N LEU A 116 11.51 -7.15 14.42
CA LEU A 116 10.29 -7.64 15.05
C LEU A 116 10.21 -9.15 14.88
N GLU A 117 9.95 -9.86 15.97
CA GLU A 117 9.78 -11.32 15.94
C GLU A 117 8.33 -11.72 15.65
N GLY A 118 8.14 -12.93 15.12
CA GLY A 118 6.81 -13.53 14.91
C GLY A 118 5.98 -12.81 13.84
N ILE A 119 6.61 -12.26 12.82
CA ILE A 119 5.93 -11.68 11.66
C ILE A 119 5.62 -12.80 10.65
N ASP A 120 4.36 -12.89 10.25
CA ASP A 120 3.89 -13.89 9.27
C ASP A 120 3.82 -13.31 7.86
N PHE A 121 3.46 -12.03 7.73
CA PHE A 121 3.28 -11.33 6.46
C PHE A 121 3.97 -9.98 6.47
N PHE A 122 4.70 -9.68 5.40
CA PHE A 122 5.41 -8.42 5.21
C PHE A 122 5.05 -7.81 3.86
N PHE A 123 4.33 -6.67 3.88
CA PHE A 123 3.89 -5.97 2.68
C PHE A 123 4.66 -4.67 2.49
N TYR A 124 5.08 -4.40 1.24
CA TYR A 124 5.73 -3.16 0.87
C TYR A 124 5.48 -2.77 -0.61
N GLY A 125 5.89 -1.59 -1.03
CA GLY A 125 5.77 -1.04 -2.37
C GLY A 125 7.09 -0.45 -2.87
N HIS A 126 7.13 0.86 -3.15
CA HIS A 126 8.31 1.68 -3.48
C HIS A 126 9.05 1.31 -4.78
N THR A 127 9.29 0.04 -5.03
CA THR A 127 10.00 -0.41 -6.23
C THR A 127 9.11 -0.44 -7.46
N HIS A 128 7.78 -0.49 -7.27
CA HIS A 128 6.76 -0.70 -8.31
C HIS A 128 6.90 -2.04 -9.05
N LEU A 129 7.57 -3.02 -8.45
CA LEU A 129 7.81 -4.35 -9.00
C LEU A 129 7.00 -5.38 -8.18
N PRO A 130 5.79 -5.75 -8.64
CA PRO A 130 4.94 -6.67 -7.88
C PRO A 130 5.54 -8.06 -7.83
N HIS A 131 5.59 -8.65 -6.64
CA HIS A 131 5.97 -10.05 -6.45
C HIS A 131 5.50 -10.59 -5.10
N ILE A 132 5.42 -11.92 -4.99
CA ILE A 132 5.18 -12.64 -3.75
C ILE A 132 6.30 -13.65 -3.55
N VAL A 133 6.95 -13.60 -2.38
CA VAL A 133 7.91 -14.61 -1.93
C VAL A 133 7.24 -15.42 -0.83
N PRO A 134 7.04 -16.74 -1.00
CA PRO A 134 6.44 -17.58 0.02
C PRO A 134 7.20 -17.54 1.35
N ALA A 135 6.49 -17.76 2.45
CA ALA A 135 7.10 -17.92 3.76
C ALA A 135 8.07 -19.12 3.78
N ALA A 136 9.14 -18.99 4.54
CA ALA A 136 10.13 -20.03 4.78
C ALA A 136 10.50 -20.04 6.27
N GLU A 137 11.33 -21.00 6.71
CA GLU A 137 11.78 -21.05 8.09
C GLU A 137 12.47 -19.73 8.49
N GLY A 138 11.93 -19.08 9.53
CA GLY A 138 12.44 -17.80 10.03
C GLY A 138 12.16 -16.58 9.13
N ARG A 139 11.35 -16.71 8.07
CA ARG A 139 11.05 -15.63 7.13
C ARG A 139 9.53 -15.56 6.85
N PRO A 140 8.91 -14.38 6.97
CA PRO A 140 7.50 -14.19 6.62
C PRO A 140 7.23 -14.39 5.13
N LEU A 141 5.97 -14.54 4.75
CA LEU A 141 5.55 -14.27 3.37
C LEU A 141 5.78 -12.79 3.07
N ILE A 142 6.46 -12.51 1.96
CA ILE A 142 6.76 -11.15 1.52
C ILE A 142 5.93 -10.85 0.28
N CYS A 143 5.30 -9.67 0.24
CA CYS A 143 4.57 -9.21 -0.91
C CYS A 143 4.92 -7.74 -1.23
N ASN A 144 5.43 -7.50 -2.42
CA ASN A 144 5.44 -6.17 -3.00
C ASN A 144 4.15 -5.98 -3.79
N THR A 145 3.40 -4.92 -3.49
CA THR A 145 2.09 -4.69 -4.11
C THR A 145 2.18 -4.15 -5.55
N GLY A 146 3.37 -3.74 -5.99
CA GLY A 146 3.53 -3.00 -7.23
C GLY A 146 3.03 -1.56 -7.11
N SER A 147 2.56 -1.01 -8.22
CA SER A 147 1.95 0.32 -8.31
C SER A 147 0.74 0.29 -9.22
N PRO A 148 -0.39 0.92 -8.82
CA PRO A 148 -1.57 1.08 -9.67
C PRO A 148 -1.36 2.14 -10.78
N THR A 149 -0.32 2.98 -10.65
CA THR A 149 -0.07 4.13 -11.54
C THR A 149 1.15 3.95 -12.42
N PHE A 150 2.27 3.52 -11.83
CA PHE A 150 3.56 3.43 -12.51
C PHE A 150 4.19 2.03 -12.36
N PRO A 151 3.56 0.97 -12.86
CA PRO A 151 4.15 -0.37 -12.80
C PRO A 151 5.49 -0.40 -13.55
N LYS A 152 6.47 -1.12 -13.02
CA LYS A 152 7.80 -1.28 -13.61
C LYS A 152 8.06 -2.72 -14.05
N GLY A 153 9.16 -2.93 -14.77
CA GLY A 153 9.56 -4.27 -15.22
C GLY A 153 8.63 -4.91 -16.24
N GLY A 154 7.81 -4.12 -16.94
CA GLY A 154 6.82 -4.65 -17.90
C GLY A 154 5.59 -5.26 -17.24
N ASN A 155 5.42 -5.06 -15.93
CA ASN A 155 4.24 -5.52 -15.19
C ASN A 155 3.02 -4.64 -15.48
N GLU A 156 1.85 -5.20 -15.24
CA GLU A 156 0.58 -4.46 -15.24
C GLU A 156 0.38 -3.74 -13.89
N PRO A 157 -0.52 -2.74 -13.81
CA PRO A 157 -0.93 -2.14 -12.54
C PRO A 157 -1.49 -3.18 -11.58
N THR A 158 -1.07 -3.15 -10.32
CA THR A 158 -1.45 -4.15 -9.31
C THR A 158 -1.69 -3.55 -7.94
N VAL A 159 -2.48 -4.27 -7.14
CA VAL A 159 -2.64 -4.16 -5.68
C VAL A 159 -2.56 -5.56 -5.08
N ALA A 160 -2.42 -5.69 -3.76
CA ALA A 160 -2.49 -6.97 -3.09
C ALA A 160 -3.81 -7.14 -2.33
N LEU A 161 -4.30 -8.37 -2.29
CA LEU A 161 -5.41 -8.80 -1.45
C LEU A 161 -4.89 -9.80 -0.43
N TYR A 162 -5.12 -9.52 0.84
CA TYR A 162 -4.97 -10.47 1.94
C TYR A 162 -6.35 -10.92 2.42
N GLU A 163 -6.56 -12.21 2.55
CA GLU A 163 -7.79 -12.79 3.11
C GLU A 163 -7.46 -14.04 3.93
N ASP A 164 -7.65 -13.96 5.23
CA ASP A 164 -7.51 -15.09 6.17
C ASP A 164 -6.22 -15.92 5.97
N GLY A 165 -5.07 -15.22 5.93
CA GLY A 165 -3.75 -15.84 5.77
C GLY A 165 -3.37 -16.17 4.32
N LYS A 166 -4.16 -15.79 3.33
CA LYS A 166 -3.84 -15.94 1.91
C LYS A 166 -3.54 -14.59 1.27
N VAL A 167 -2.54 -14.56 0.40
CA VAL A 167 -2.13 -13.34 -0.31
C VAL A 167 -2.19 -13.58 -1.80
N SER A 168 -2.75 -12.62 -2.52
CA SER A 168 -2.76 -12.60 -3.99
C SER A 168 -2.53 -11.19 -4.52
N LEU A 169 -1.98 -11.09 -5.73
CA LEU A 169 -1.89 -9.84 -6.48
C LEU A 169 -3.09 -9.75 -7.43
N LEU A 170 -3.79 -8.64 -7.38
CA LEU A 170 -4.89 -8.29 -8.28
C LEU A 170 -4.38 -7.30 -9.32
N LYS A 171 -4.64 -7.58 -10.58
CA LYS A 171 -4.47 -6.62 -11.68
C LYS A 171 -5.63 -5.63 -11.68
N ILE A 172 -5.36 -4.37 -12.03
CA ILE A 172 -6.36 -3.30 -11.98
C ILE A 172 -6.42 -2.50 -13.27
#